data_1cd0ed400a42b384b22437adc0dec528
#
_entry.id   1cd0ed400a42b384b22437adc0dec528
#
_cell.length_a   1.000
_cell.length_b   1.000
_cell.length_c   1.000
_cell.angle_alpha   90.00
_cell.angle_beta   90.00
_cell.angle_gamma   90.00
#
_symmetry.space_group_name_H-M   'P 1'
#
loop_
_entity.id
_entity.type
_entity.pdbx_description
1 polymer ?
#
loop_
_entity_poly.entity_id
_entity_poly.type
_entity_poly.pdbx_seq_one_letter_code
_entity_poly.pdbx_strand_id
1 'polypeptide(L)'
;MTIDEYIIKKVEHIAPAYAEKPENAEGEYLVVDLISVSSQNYLNSATVAIRSYADSMADASDLNAAVMSYMNDFWTDPKIARCKIDTSYQINNPSVAQYKWQCIYNITHYLD
;
A
#
# COMPACT_ATOMS: atom_id res chain seq x y z
N MET A 1 15.56 7.01 3.68
CA MET A 1 14.10 6.80 3.62
C MET A 1 13.82 5.37 3.18
N THR A 2 13.00 4.66 3.94
CA THR A 2 12.62 3.30 3.59
C THR A 2 11.55 3.31 2.49
N ILE A 3 11.37 2.16 1.82
CA ILE A 3 10.41 2.08 0.71
C ILE A 3 8.97 2.31 1.19
N ASP A 4 8.61 1.85 2.37
CA ASP A 4 7.27 2.08 2.92
C ASP A 4 7.02 3.56 3.20
N GLU A 5 8.00 4.27 3.77
CA GLU A 5 7.90 5.71 3.98
C GLU A 5 7.76 6.46 2.65
N TYR A 6 8.50 6.02 1.63
CA TYR A 6 8.44 6.61 0.31
C TYR A 6 7.04 6.45 -0.30
N ILE A 7 6.49 5.23 -0.20
CA ILE A 7 5.15 4.94 -0.72
C ILE A 7 4.09 5.76 0.02
N ILE A 8 4.20 5.86 1.35
CA ILE A 8 3.27 6.65 2.17
C ILE A 8 3.18 8.08 1.63
N LYS A 9 4.32 8.71 1.37
CA LYS A 9 4.35 10.07 0.84
C LYS A 9 3.72 10.18 -0.54
N LYS A 10 3.88 9.13 -1.37
CA LYS A 10 3.34 9.14 -2.73
C LYS A 10 1.85 8.90 -2.79
N VAL A 11 1.28 8.15 -1.85
CA VAL A 11 -0.16 7.83 -1.87
C VAL A 11 -1.00 8.75 -0.99
N GLU A 12 -0.40 9.66 -0.24
CA GLU A 12 -1.12 10.59 0.64
C GLU A 12 -2.16 11.44 -0.09
N HIS A 13 -1.97 11.70 -1.38
CA HIS A 13 -2.93 12.46 -2.17
C HIS A 13 -4.24 11.68 -2.42
N ILE A 14 -4.22 10.38 -2.24
CA ILE A 14 -5.40 9.52 -2.42
C ILE A 14 -6.22 9.51 -1.13
N ALA A 15 -5.55 9.26 0.01
CA ALA A 15 -6.15 9.23 1.33
C ALA A 15 -5.05 9.30 2.38
N PRO A 16 -5.36 9.69 3.63
CA PRO A 16 -4.35 9.66 4.68
C PRO A 16 -3.69 8.28 4.76
N ALA A 17 -2.37 8.24 4.82
CA ALA A 17 -1.60 7.01 4.78
C ALA A 17 -0.66 6.90 5.99
N TYR A 18 -0.59 5.72 6.57
CA TYR A 18 0.14 5.46 7.80
C TYR A 18 0.94 4.16 7.69
N ALA A 19 2.02 4.06 8.47
CA ALA A 19 2.79 2.81 8.59
C ALA A 19 2.08 1.79 9.48
N GLU A 20 1.27 2.27 10.42
CA GLU A 20 0.49 1.44 11.34
C GLU A 20 -0.91 2.01 11.45
N LYS A 21 -1.89 1.13 11.74
CA LYS A 21 -3.26 1.58 11.92
C LYS A 21 -3.35 2.55 13.10
N PRO A 22 -3.81 3.79 12.88
CA PRO A 22 -3.93 4.75 13.97
C PRO A 22 -5.06 4.37 14.92
N GLU A 23 -4.92 4.76 16.19
CA GLU A 23 -5.98 4.59 17.16
C GLU A 23 -7.17 5.48 16.80
N ASN A 24 -8.38 4.97 17.00
CA ASN A 24 -9.62 5.71 16.73
C ASN A 24 -9.72 6.22 15.29
N ALA A 25 -9.13 5.49 14.35
CA ALA A 25 -9.19 5.86 12.94
C ALA A 25 -10.62 5.75 12.41
N GLU A 26 -11.06 6.77 11.68
CA GLU A 26 -12.38 6.82 11.08
C GLU A 26 -12.25 7.23 9.60
N GLY A 27 -13.29 6.88 8.81
CA GLY A 27 -13.34 7.23 7.40
C GLY A 27 -12.35 6.43 6.56
N GLU A 28 -11.92 7.02 5.47
CA GLU A 28 -11.01 6.38 4.54
C GLU A 28 -9.56 6.67 4.90
N TYR A 29 -8.75 5.63 4.96
CA TYR A 29 -7.31 5.78 5.15
C TYR A 29 -6.59 4.54 4.63
N LEU A 30 -5.27 4.69 4.46
CA LEU A 30 -4.40 3.62 3.97
C LEU A 30 -3.39 3.24 5.05
N VAL A 31 -3.06 1.94 5.11
CA VAL A 31 -1.95 1.45 5.93
C VAL A 31 -0.96 0.77 4.99
N VAL A 32 0.27 1.25 4.99
CA VAL A 32 1.36 0.71 4.15
C VAL A 32 2.26 -0.12 5.05
N ASP A 33 2.23 -1.43 4.86
CA ASP A 33 2.93 -2.39 5.69
C ASP A 33 4.08 -3.04 4.93
N LEU A 34 5.31 -2.85 5.40
CA LEU A 34 6.50 -3.46 4.81
C LEU A 34 6.63 -4.89 5.34
N ILE A 35 6.36 -5.86 4.47
CA ILE A 35 6.33 -7.27 4.85
C ILE A 35 7.73 -7.88 4.84
N SER A 36 8.50 -7.65 3.77
CA SER A 36 9.85 -8.20 3.67
C SER A 36 10.72 -7.33 2.78
N VAL A 37 12.03 -7.41 3.01
CA VAL A 37 13.03 -6.70 2.21
C VAL A 37 14.16 -7.66 1.88
N SER A 38 14.76 -7.47 0.70
CA SER A 38 15.99 -8.15 0.31
C SER A 38 16.82 -7.20 -0.54
N SER A 39 18.12 -7.48 -0.64
CA SER A 39 19.04 -6.67 -1.42
C SER A 39 19.96 -7.60 -2.20
N GLN A 40 20.12 -7.35 -3.50
CA GLN A 40 20.99 -8.14 -4.36
C GLN A 40 21.45 -7.28 -5.52
N ASN A 41 22.77 -7.27 -5.77
CA ASN A 41 23.37 -6.57 -6.91
C ASN A 41 22.98 -5.08 -6.98
N TYR A 42 23.02 -4.39 -5.84
CA TYR A 42 22.70 -2.96 -5.71
C TYR A 42 21.21 -2.63 -5.94
N LEU A 43 20.37 -3.65 -6.14
CA LEU A 43 18.93 -3.47 -6.22
C LEU A 43 18.30 -3.98 -4.93
N ASN A 44 17.36 -3.20 -4.42
CA ASN A 44 16.60 -3.58 -3.24
C ASN A 44 15.21 -4.06 -3.68
N SER A 45 14.77 -5.15 -3.10
CA SER A 45 13.43 -5.68 -3.35
C SER A 45 12.63 -5.68 -2.05
N ALA A 46 11.36 -5.36 -2.16
CA ALA A 46 10.47 -5.30 -1.01
C ALA A 46 9.10 -5.86 -1.38
N THR A 47 8.48 -6.51 -0.40
CA THR A 47 7.07 -6.90 -0.49
C THR A 47 6.30 -5.97 0.45
N VAL A 48 5.34 -5.25 -0.10
CA VAL A 48 4.58 -4.22 0.61
C VAL A 48 3.10 -4.52 0.48
N ALA A 49 2.39 -4.52 1.60
CA ALA A 49 0.93 -4.61 1.60
C ALA A 49 0.36 -3.21 1.79
N ILE A 50 -0.60 -2.84 0.97
CA ILE A 50 -1.35 -1.60 1.15
C ILE A 50 -2.79 -1.99 1.45
N ARG A 51 -3.25 -1.61 2.65
CA ARG A 51 -4.61 -1.88 3.09
C ARG A 51 -5.43 -0.62 2.99
N SER A 52 -6.58 -0.74 2.33
CA SER A 52 -7.52 0.36 2.14
C SER A 52 -8.69 0.16 3.11
N TYR A 53 -8.84 1.09 4.04
CA TYR A 53 -9.90 1.06 5.07
C TYR A 53 -10.99 2.06 4.73
N ALA A 54 -12.23 1.67 4.93
CA ALA A 54 -13.39 2.54 4.74
C ALA A 54 -14.58 2.06 5.57
N ASP A 55 -15.61 2.88 5.64
CA ASP A 55 -16.81 2.58 6.42
C ASP A 55 -17.80 1.66 5.70
N SER A 56 -17.60 1.43 4.40
CA SER A 56 -18.39 0.49 3.61
C SER A 56 -17.48 -0.32 2.69
N MET A 57 -17.98 -1.48 2.26
CA MET A 57 -17.23 -2.35 1.34
C MET A 57 -17.03 -1.66 -0.02
N ALA A 58 -18.05 -0.97 -0.51
CA ALA A 58 -17.96 -0.26 -1.78
C ALA A 58 -16.85 0.80 -1.73
N ASP A 59 -16.79 1.57 -0.64
CA ASP A 59 -15.80 2.61 -0.48
C ASP A 59 -14.38 2.02 -0.31
N ALA A 60 -14.25 0.92 0.41
CA ALA A 60 -12.96 0.22 0.56
C ALA A 60 -12.47 -0.29 -0.80
N SER A 61 -13.37 -0.86 -1.59
CA SER A 61 -13.05 -1.35 -2.94
C SER A 61 -12.64 -0.22 -3.87
N ASP A 62 -13.36 0.91 -3.84
CA ASP A 62 -13.05 2.08 -4.66
C ASP A 62 -11.70 2.68 -4.26
N LEU A 63 -11.42 2.76 -2.97
CA LEU A 63 -10.14 3.24 -2.47
C LEU A 63 -9.00 2.34 -2.93
N ASN A 64 -9.19 1.02 -2.83
CA ASN A 64 -8.21 0.05 -3.31
C ASN A 64 -7.98 0.19 -4.82
N ALA A 65 -9.04 0.40 -5.59
CA ALA A 65 -8.93 0.59 -7.04
C ALA A 65 -8.12 1.84 -7.39
N ALA A 66 -8.29 2.92 -6.64
CA ALA A 66 -7.51 4.15 -6.82
C ALA A 66 -6.02 3.90 -6.52
N VAL A 67 -5.73 3.16 -5.45
CA VAL A 67 -4.35 2.79 -5.11
C VAL A 67 -3.74 1.89 -6.18
N MET A 68 -4.48 0.90 -6.66
CA MET A 68 -4.00 0.00 -7.71
C MET A 68 -3.69 0.75 -8.99
N SER A 69 -4.55 1.70 -9.37
CA SER A 69 -4.33 2.53 -10.56
C SER A 69 -3.05 3.35 -10.43
N TYR A 70 -2.81 3.95 -9.27
CA TYR A 70 -1.60 4.71 -9.00
C TYR A 70 -0.37 3.81 -9.02
N MET A 71 -0.42 2.67 -8.32
CA MET A 71 0.72 1.75 -8.21
C MET A 71 1.03 1.06 -9.54
N ASN A 72 0.05 0.93 -10.41
CA ASN A 72 0.25 0.36 -11.75
C ASN A 72 1.21 1.21 -12.59
N ASP A 73 1.25 2.53 -12.34
CA ASP A 73 2.15 3.45 -13.01
C ASP A 73 3.39 3.81 -12.17
N PHE A 74 3.55 3.16 -11.04
CA PHE A 74 4.63 3.49 -10.09
C PHE A 74 6.03 3.25 -10.68
N TRP A 75 6.13 2.35 -11.65
CA TRP A 75 7.38 2.08 -12.36
C TRP A 75 7.92 3.31 -13.11
N THR A 76 7.10 4.33 -13.36
CA THR A 76 7.53 5.55 -14.02
C THR A 76 8.36 6.44 -13.08
N ASP A 77 8.32 6.18 -11.77
CA ASP A 77 9.13 6.91 -10.80
C ASP A 77 10.59 6.49 -10.96
N PRO A 78 11.53 7.47 -11.08
CA PRO A 78 12.94 7.14 -11.29
C PRO A 78 13.58 6.35 -10.14
N LYS A 79 13.00 6.35 -8.95
CA LYS A 79 13.49 5.56 -7.82
C LYS A 79 13.03 4.11 -7.86
N ILE A 80 12.10 3.77 -8.74
CA ILE A 80 11.47 2.46 -8.80
C ILE A 80 11.91 1.76 -10.10
N ALA A 81 12.53 0.58 -9.96
CA ALA A 81 12.91 -0.22 -11.11
C ALA A 81 11.74 -1.07 -11.60
N ARG A 82 10.94 -1.58 -10.67
CA ARG A 82 9.81 -2.46 -10.99
C ARG A 82 8.80 -2.43 -9.85
N CYS A 83 7.53 -2.41 -10.21
CA CYS A 83 6.43 -2.57 -9.26
C CYS A 83 5.41 -3.51 -9.86
N LYS A 84 5.16 -4.63 -9.20
CA LYS A 84 4.26 -5.65 -9.70
C LYS A 84 3.28 -6.05 -8.60
N ILE A 85 2.00 -6.09 -8.97
CA ILE A 85 0.97 -6.57 -8.07
C ILE A 85 1.09 -8.09 -7.92
N ASP A 86 1.05 -8.58 -6.69
CA ASP A 86 1.08 -10.01 -6.41
C ASP A 86 -0.35 -10.52 -6.22
N THR A 87 -1.11 -9.88 -5.32
CA THR A 87 -2.48 -10.29 -5.07
C THR A 87 -3.29 -9.11 -4.53
N SER A 88 -4.60 -9.14 -4.78
CA SER A 88 -5.55 -8.17 -4.24
C SER A 88 -6.76 -8.93 -3.73
N TYR A 89 -7.18 -8.66 -2.51
CA TYR A 89 -8.32 -9.35 -1.92
C TYR A 89 -8.92 -8.58 -0.78
N GLN A 90 -10.21 -8.86 -0.55
CA GLN A 90 -10.97 -8.30 0.54
C GLN A 90 -10.65 -9.04 1.83
N ILE A 91 -10.49 -8.30 2.91
CA ILE A 91 -10.32 -8.89 4.23
C ILE A 91 -11.55 -8.55 5.05
N ASN A 92 -12.31 -9.57 5.44
CA ASN A 92 -13.44 -9.42 6.33
C ASN A 92 -13.06 -9.89 7.73
N ASN A 93 -13.10 -8.99 8.68
CA ASN A 93 -12.94 -9.32 10.08
C ASN A 93 -14.17 -8.80 10.82
N PRO A 94 -15.10 -9.66 11.24
CA PRO A 94 -16.35 -9.22 11.87
C PRO A 94 -16.15 -8.52 13.22
N SER A 95 -14.97 -8.63 13.81
CA SER A 95 -14.65 -7.92 15.06
C SER A 95 -14.19 -6.49 14.85
N VAL A 96 -14.02 -6.04 13.60
CA VAL A 96 -13.56 -4.69 13.27
C VAL A 96 -14.71 -3.90 12.66
N ALA A 97 -14.86 -2.64 13.08
CA ALA A 97 -15.95 -1.78 12.63
C ALA A 97 -15.79 -1.31 11.18
N GLN A 98 -14.60 -1.43 10.61
CA GLN A 98 -14.31 -0.96 9.26
C GLN A 98 -14.02 -2.09 8.29
N TYR A 99 -14.40 -1.87 7.03
CA TYR A 99 -14.06 -2.77 5.94
C TYR A 99 -12.67 -2.46 5.42
N LYS A 100 -11.96 -3.49 4.95
CA LYS A 100 -10.64 -3.29 4.38
C LYS A 100 -10.41 -4.18 3.17
N TRP A 101 -9.64 -3.65 2.24
CA TRP A 101 -9.17 -4.36 1.06
C TRP A 101 -7.65 -4.33 1.09
N GLN A 102 -7.00 -5.45 0.81
CA GLN A 102 -5.54 -5.52 0.84
C GLN A 102 -4.99 -5.83 -0.54
N CYS A 103 -3.95 -5.12 -0.92
CA CYS A 103 -3.21 -5.39 -2.14
C CYS A 103 -1.74 -5.54 -1.80
N ILE A 104 -1.11 -6.60 -2.30
CA ILE A 104 0.31 -6.89 -2.05
C ILE A 104 1.10 -6.62 -3.32
N TYR A 105 2.19 -5.86 -3.18
CA TYR A 105 3.07 -5.47 -4.27
C TYR A 105 4.48 -5.97 -4.05
N ASN A 106 5.11 -6.44 -5.11
CA ASN A 106 6.54 -6.73 -5.13
C ASN A 106 7.23 -5.58 -5.86
N ILE A 107 8.14 -4.90 -5.17
CA ILE A 107 8.76 -3.68 -5.65
C ILE A 107 10.27 -3.83 -5.66
N THR A 108 10.89 -3.51 -6.80
CA THR A 108 12.35 -3.40 -6.91
C THR A 108 12.68 -1.93 -7.05
N HIS A 109 13.59 -1.44 -6.21
CA HIS A 109 13.83 -0.01 -6.11
C HIS A 109 15.32 0.31 -5.86
N TYR A 110 15.66 1.59 -6.04
CA TYR A 110 17.01 2.11 -5.85
C TYR A 110 17.17 2.89 -4.53
N LEU A 111 16.19 2.85 -3.66
CA LEU A 111 16.29 3.50 -2.35
C LEU A 111 17.23 2.70 -1.43
N ASP A 112 18.01 3.41 -0.66
CA ASP A 112 18.93 2.79 0.31
C ASP A 112 18.19 2.25 1.55
#